data_df93ad031217f64b9c33e7caffdc3903
#
_entry.id   df93ad031217f64b9c33e7caffdc3903
#
_cell.length_a   1.000
_cell.length_b   1.000
_cell.length_c   1.000
_cell.angle_alpha   90.00
_cell.angle_beta   90.00
_cell.angle_gamma   90.00
#
_symmetry.space_group_name_H-M   'P 1'
#
loop_
_entity.id
_entity.type
_entity.pdbx_description
1 polymer ?
#
loop_
_entity_poly.entity_id
_entity_poly.type
_entity_poly.pdbx_seq_one_letter_code
_entity_poly.pdbx_strand_id
1 'polypeptide(L)'
;MVTVVLLAGGKSRRMGQDKAMMKGGVERLHTLAKLCGVERIITLCGDVSRQPMFEGETWPDPLSCSSLSEVLEWAFESIEGDVQLISCDSFQLEREGLEFLLASEGGVPLDENGYRQPLLTNCPSKWKLASSKGNVSSLFSGFKDLELGVLAYQMKNFNTPLD
;
A
#
# COMPACT_ATOMS: atom_id res chain seq x y z
N MET A 1 -10.60 -14.10 -2.17
CA MET A 1 -10.87 -12.89 -1.39
C MET A 1 -9.62 -12.05 -1.28
N VAL A 2 -9.73 -10.74 -1.44
CA VAL A 2 -8.60 -9.82 -1.33
C VAL A 2 -8.59 -9.14 0.03
N THR A 3 -7.40 -9.00 0.61
CA THR A 3 -7.18 -8.17 1.81
C THR A 3 -6.47 -6.90 1.37
N VAL A 4 -6.99 -5.75 1.77
CA VAL A 4 -6.29 -4.48 1.57
C VAL A 4 -5.34 -4.27 2.73
N VAL A 5 -4.10 -3.91 2.43
CA VAL A 5 -3.08 -3.58 3.42
C VAL A 5 -2.71 -2.11 3.26
N LEU A 6 -3.05 -1.31 4.27
CA LEU A 6 -2.75 0.12 4.31
C LEU A 6 -1.40 0.33 4.99
N LEU A 7 -0.49 1.01 4.31
CA LEU A 7 0.85 1.27 4.84
C LEU A 7 0.86 2.64 5.52
N ALA A 8 0.82 2.62 6.85
CA ALA A 8 0.71 3.83 7.67
C ALA A 8 1.88 4.01 8.65
N GLY A 9 2.93 3.22 8.50
CA GLY A 9 4.09 3.30 9.36
C GLY A 9 5.09 4.37 8.97
N GLY A 10 6.08 4.57 9.80
CA GLY A 10 7.17 5.50 9.55
C GLY A 10 6.88 6.93 9.99
N LYS A 11 7.89 7.77 9.89
CA LYS A 11 7.81 9.18 10.25
C LYS A 11 7.91 10.01 8.98
N SER A 12 6.89 10.83 8.72
CA SER A 12 6.82 11.66 7.52
C SER A 12 7.51 13.01 7.73
N ARG A 13 8.79 12.97 8.12
CA ARG A 13 9.54 14.19 8.46
C ARG A 13 9.64 15.18 7.31
N ARG A 14 9.72 14.67 6.07
CA ARG A 14 9.79 15.53 4.87
C ARG A 14 8.54 16.36 4.67
N MET A 15 7.41 15.87 5.18
CA MET A 15 6.11 16.53 5.02
C MET A 15 5.82 17.48 6.18
N GLY A 16 6.63 17.46 7.25
CA GLY A 16 6.39 18.24 8.44
C GLY A 16 5.24 17.75 9.29
N GLN A 17 4.57 16.69 8.89
CA GLN A 17 3.47 16.05 9.62
C GLN A 17 3.34 14.60 9.20
N ASP A 18 2.57 13.83 9.97
CA ASP A 18 2.37 12.41 9.70
C ASP A 18 1.51 12.19 8.45
N LYS A 19 2.07 11.57 7.41
CA LYS A 19 1.36 11.27 6.17
C LYS A 19 0.10 10.44 6.39
N ALA A 20 0.12 9.58 7.42
CA ALA A 20 -1.04 8.75 7.72
C ALA A 20 -2.27 9.57 8.09
N MET A 21 -2.07 10.83 8.50
CA MET A 21 -3.14 11.73 8.92
C MET A 21 -3.42 12.86 7.93
N MET A 22 -2.61 12.98 6.87
CA MET A 22 -2.78 14.05 5.88
C MET A 22 -3.95 13.77 4.94
N LYS A 23 -4.64 14.84 4.52
CA LYS A 23 -5.71 14.79 3.50
C LYS A 23 -6.74 13.67 3.74
N GLY A 24 -7.22 13.56 4.98
CA GLY A 24 -8.15 12.52 5.39
C GLY A 24 -7.48 11.23 5.83
N GLY A 25 -6.19 11.09 5.54
CA GLY A 25 -5.34 10.01 6.05
C GLY A 25 -5.80 8.60 5.74
N VAL A 26 -5.38 7.70 6.60
CA VAL A 26 -5.71 6.27 6.50
C VAL A 26 -7.22 6.04 6.60
N GLU A 27 -7.94 6.87 7.36
CA GLU A 27 -9.38 6.76 7.50
C GLU A 27 -10.09 6.91 6.15
N ARG A 28 -9.65 7.86 5.32
CA ARG A 28 -10.20 8.03 3.97
C ARG A 28 -9.97 6.79 3.11
N LEU A 29 -8.75 6.24 3.16
CA LEU A 29 -8.40 5.04 2.39
C LEU A 29 -9.17 3.82 2.89
N HIS A 30 -9.38 3.73 4.18
CA HIS A 30 -10.16 2.65 4.80
C HIS A 30 -11.61 2.70 4.29
N THR A 31 -12.20 3.90 4.29
CA THR A 31 -13.56 4.12 3.77
C THR A 31 -13.62 3.78 2.27
N LEU A 32 -12.62 4.21 1.51
CA LEU A 32 -12.55 3.95 0.08
C LEU A 32 -12.52 2.44 -0.22
N ALA A 33 -11.72 1.68 0.53
CA ALA A 33 -11.65 0.24 0.36
C ALA A 33 -12.99 -0.43 0.66
N LYS A 34 -13.69 0.02 1.71
CA LYS A 34 -15.03 -0.49 2.02
C LYS A 34 -16.03 -0.20 0.92
N LEU A 35 -15.98 0.99 0.32
CA LEU A 35 -16.85 1.34 -0.80
C LEU A 35 -16.61 0.44 -2.02
N CYS A 36 -15.39 -0.08 -2.17
CA CYS A 36 -15.07 -1.02 -3.24
C CYS A 36 -15.40 -2.47 -2.88
N GLY A 37 -16.05 -2.72 -1.75
CA GLY A 37 -16.49 -4.05 -1.35
C GLY A 37 -15.44 -4.90 -0.64
N VAL A 38 -14.34 -4.31 -0.21
CA VAL A 38 -13.29 -5.04 0.53
C VAL A 38 -13.77 -5.35 1.94
N GLU A 39 -13.71 -6.62 2.32
CA GLU A 39 -14.17 -7.06 3.63
C GLU A 39 -13.08 -7.00 4.70
N ARG A 40 -11.82 -7.25 4.33
CA ARG A 40 -10.73 -7.24 5.29
C ARG A 40 -9.71 -6.17 4.94
N ILE A 41 -9.43 -5.30 5.91
CA ILE A 41 -8.49 -4.21 5.77
C ILE A 41 -7.55 -4.26 6.97
N ILE A 42 -6.25 -4.31 6.72
CA ILE A 42 -5.23 -4.33 7.76
C ILE A 42 -4.38 -3.08 7.62
N THR A 43 -4.22 -2.34 8.72
CA THR A 43 -3.33 -1.18 8.74
C THR A 43 -2.00 -1.59 9.36
N LEU A 44 -0.91 -1.42 8.61
CA LEU A 44 0.43 -1.62 9.14
C LEU A 44 0.89 -0.29 9.70
N CYS A 45 0.94 -0.18 11.02
CA CYS A 45 1.11 1.11 11.69
C CYS A 45 2.57 1.50 11.99
N GLY A 46 3.51 0.62 11.74
CA GLY A 46 4.90 0.87 12.08
C GLY A 46 5.15 0.50 13.53
N ASP A 47 5.68 1.46 14.33
CA ASP A 47 5.94 1.20 15.73
C ASP A 47 4.65 0.90 16.50
N VAL A 48 4.75 0.01 17.50
CA VAL A 48 3.60 -0.40 18.31
C VAL A 48 2.94 0.79 19.02
N SER A 49 3.69 1.85 19.32
CA SER A 49 3.15 3.06 19.93
C SER A 49 2.12 3.78 19.07
N ARG A 50 2.11 3.52 17.77
CA ARG A 50 1.18 4.13 16.82
C ARG A 50 -0.13 3.36 16.70
N GLN A 51 -0.18 2.13 17.23
CA GLN A 51 -1.36 1.28 17.06
C GLN A 51 -2.67 1.93 17.53
N PRO A 52 -2.71 2.66 18.66
CA PRO A 52 -3.95 3.32 19.09
C PRO A 52 -4.44 4.44 18.18
N MET A 53 -3.63 4.91 17.23
CA MET A 53 -4.01 5.97 16.30
C MET A 53 -5.01 5.52 15.25
N PHE A 54 -5.15 4.21 15.04
CA PHE A 54 -5.93 3.65 13.94
C PHE A 54 -7.03 2.75 14.45
N GLU A 55 -8.19 2.81 13.79
CA GLU A 55 -9.31 1.92 14.09
C GLU A 55 -9.20 0.65 13.23
N GLY A 56 -9.84 -0.42 13.70
CA GLY A 56 -9.86 -1.68 12.99
C GLY A 56 -8.62 -2.52 13.19
N GLU A 57 -8.45 -3.51 12.33
CA GLU A 57 -7.32 -4.44 12.43
C GLU A 57 -6.02 -3.70 12.12
N THR A 58 -5.13 -3.61 13.10
CA THR A 58 -3.90 -2.84 13.02
C THR A 58 -2.74 -3.69 13.50
N TRP A 59 -1.72 -3.82 12.66
CA TRP A 59 -0.53 -4.64 12.96
C TRP A 59 0.69 -3.74 13.12
N PRO A 60 1.36 -3.76 14.27
CA PRO A 60 2.66 -3.11 14.40
C PRO A 60 3.75 -3.94 13.73
N ASP A 61 4.85 -3.28 13.38
CA ASP A 61 6.00 -3.96 12.78
C ASP A 61 6.60 -4.96 13.77
N PRO A 62 6.93 -6.17 13.32
CA PRO A 62 7.71 -7.10 14.16
C PRO A 62 9.05 -6.48 14.54
N LEU A 63 9.50 -6.73 15.77
CA LEU A 63 10.80 -6.22 16.24
C LEU A 63 11.98 -6.79 15.44
N SER A 64 11.78 -7.94 14.81
CA SER A 64 12.80 -8.57 13.97
C SER A 64 12.98 -7.89 12.61
N CYS A 65 12.03 -7.05 12.19
CA CYS A 65 12.10 -6.37 10.90
C CYS A 65 12.82 -5.03 11.04
N SER A 66 13.79 -4.78 10.17
CA SER A 66 14.59 -3.56 10.17
C SER A 66 14.28 -2.64 8.98
N SER A 67 13.46 -3.09 8.04
CA SER A 67 13.12 -2.32 6.84
C SER A 67 11.69 -2.57 6.42
N LEU A 68 11.15 -1.67 5.59
CA LEU A 68 9.80 -1.84 5.05
C LEU A 68 9.69 -3.12 4.21
N SER A 69 10.73 -3.45 3.43
CA SER A 69 10.71 -4.68 2.64
C SER A 69 10.56 -5.92 3.49
N GLU A 70 11.23 -5.96 4.65
CA GLU A 70 11.08 -7.09 5.58
C GLU A 70 9.68 -7.14 6.19
N VAL A 71 9.12 -5.98 6.53
CA VAL A 71 7.74 -5.91 7.04
C VAL A 71 6.75 -6.43 6.01
N LEU A 72 6.92 -6.07 4.74
CA LEU A 72 6.04 -6.55 3.67
C LEU A 72 6.19 -8.05 3.45
N GLU A 73 7.40 -8.58 3.46
CA GLU A 73 7.60 -10.02 3.36
C GLU A 73 6.87 -10.76 4.48
N TRP A 74 7.02 -10.29 5.70
CA TRP A 74 6.31 -10.85 6.85
C TRP A 74 4.79 -10.76 6.70
N ALA A 75 4.28 -9.61 6.27
CA ALA A 75 2.85 -9.41 6.12
C ALA A 75 2.27 -10.34 5.05
N PHE A 76 2.93 -10.47 3.90
CA PHE A 76 2.47 -11.37 2.84
C PHE A 76 2.48 -12.82 3.27
N GLU A 77 3.44 -13.23 4.07
CA GLU A 77 3.48 -14.60 4.62
C GLU A 77 2.37 -14.85 5.63
N SER A 78 1.96 -13.79 6.33
CA SER A 78 0.97 -13.89 7.41
C SER A 78 -0.48 -13.78 6.92
N ILE A 79 -0.70 -13.29 5.71
CA ILE A 79 -2.04 -13.05 5.15
C ILE A 79 -2.34 -14.12 4.11
N GLU A 80 -3.45 -14.82 4.29
CA GLU A 80 -3.94 -15.76 3.30
C GLU A 80 -4.73 -15.03 2.22
N GLY A 81 -4.59 -15.47 0.97
CA GLY A 81 -5.31 -14.91 -0.16
C GLY A 81 -4.58 -13.77 -0.83
N ASP A 82 -5.29 -13.07 -1.69
CA ASP A 82 -4.74 -11.96 -2.47
C ASP A 82 -4.56 -10.73 -1.59
N VAL A 83 -3.54 -9.93 -1.89
CA VAL A 83 -3.26 -8.70 -1.15
C VAL A 83 -3.19 -7.51 -2.10
N GLN A 84 -3.89 -6.44 -1.73
CA GLN A 84 -3.79 -5.14 -2.41
C GLN A 84 -3.12 -4.17 -1.45
N LEU A 85 -1.91 -3.70 -1.80
CA LEU A 85 -1.22 -2.67 -1.03
C LEU A 85 -1.79 -1.29 -1.36
N ILE A 86 -1.90 -0.44 -0.35
CA ILE A 86 -2.21 0.98 -0.52
C ILE A 86 -1.31 1.76 0.42
N SER A 87 -0.48 2.65 -0.13
CA SER A 87 0.35 3.53 0.67
C SER A 87 -0.47 4.71 1.21
N CYS A 88 -0.19 5.14 2.43
CA CYS A 88 -0.93 6.26 3.04
C CYS A 88 -0.72 7.60 2.33
N ASP A 89 0.30 7.72 1.49
CA ASP A 89 0.55 8.92 0.69
C ASP A 89 -0.13 8.88 -0.68
N SER A 90 -1.03 7.95 -0.90
CA SER A 90 -1.82 7.85 -2.14
C SER A 90 -2.98 8.86 -2.11
N PHE A 91 -2.63 10.15 -2.07
CA PHE A 91 -3.61 11.23 -1.87
C PHE A 91 -4.56 11.42 -3.04
N GLN A 92 -4.20 10.96 -4.24
CA GLN A 92 -5.05 11.08 -5.43
C GLN A 92 -5.78 9.79 -5.78
N LEU A 93 -5.60 8.73 -4.99
CA LEU A 93 -6.32 7.49 -5.22
C LEU A 93 -7.82 7.69 -4.95
N GLU A 94 -8.63 7.33 -5.94
CA GLU A 94 -10.09 7.40 -5.87
C GLU A 94 -10.70 6.02 -6.13
N ARG A 95 -12.00 5.94 -6.06
CA ARG A 95 -12.73 4.68 -6.21
C ARG A 95 -12.40 3.95 -7.51
N GLU A 96 -12.39 4.69 -8.63
CA GLU A 96 -12.16 4.08 -9.95
C GLU A 96 -10.76 3.47 -10.04
N GLY A 97 -9.75 4.17 -9.51
CA GLY A 97 -8.38 3.65 -9.50
C GLY A 97 -8.25 2.40 -8.64
N LEU A 98 -8.86 2.41 -7.45
CA LEU A 98 -8.82 1.24 -6.58
C LEU A 98 -9.60 0.07 -7.17
N GLU A 99 -10.77 0.32 -7.76
CA GLU A 99 -11.53 -0.73 -8.44
C GLU A 99 -10.72 -1.37 -9.56
N PHE A 100 -9.98 -0.56 -10.33
CA PHE A 100 -9.11 -1.08 -11.38
C PHE A 100 -8.05 -2.02 -10.80
N LEU A 101 -7.38 -1.59 -9.71
CA LEU A 101 -6.35 -2.41 -9.08
C LEU A 101 -6.91 -3.73 -8.55
N LEU A 102 -8.07 -3.68 -7.89
CA LEU A 102 -8.71 -4.87 -7.32
C LEU A 102 -9.14 -5.86 -8.39
N ALA A 103 -9.50 -5.38 -9.58
CA ALA A 103 -9.94 -6.21 -10.70
C ALA A 103 -8.78 -6.69 -11.59
N SER A 104 -7.56 -6.21 -11.37
CA SER A 104 -6.43 -6.39 -12.29
C SER A 104 -5.85 -7.80 -12.36
N GLU A 105 -6.14 -8.63 -11.37
CA GLU A 105 -5.57 -9.98 -11.28
C GLU A 105 -4.05 -9.98 -11.05
N GLY A 106 -3.49 -8.87 -10.59
CA GLY A 106 -2.10 -8.77 -10.16
C GLY A 106 -1.22 -7.89 -11.02
N GLY A 107 -0.31 -7.18 -10.37
CA GLY A 107 0.70 -6.35 -11.02
C GLY A 107 1.04 -5.09 -10.24
N VAL A 108 1.98 -4.32 -10.78
CA VAL A 108 2.44 -3.06 -10.20
C VAL A 108 1.96 -1.92 -11.11
N PRO A 109 1.14 -0.98 -10.59
CA PRO A 109 0.62 0.09 -11.44
C PRO A 109 1.70 1.10 -11.79
N LEU A 110 1.56 1.69 -12.98
CA LEU A 110 2.38 2.80 -13.45
C LEU A 110 1.62 4.11 -13.21
N ASP A 111 2.34 5.15 -12.79
CA ASP A 111 1.76 6.48 -12.69
C ASP A 111 1.71 7.15 -14.07
N GLU A 112 1.25 8.40 -14.12
CA GLU A 112 1.10 9.13 -15.38
C GLU A 112 2.43 9.41 -16.10
N ASN A 113 3.54 9.30 -15.38
CA ASN A 113 4.88 9.45 -15.94
C ASN A 113 5.54 8.11 -16.31
N GLY A 114 4.81 7.01 -16.16
CA GLY A 114 5.30 5.68 -16.47
C GLY A 114 6.16 5.04 -15.38
N TYR A 115 6.22 5.61 -14.20
CA TYR A 115 6.97 5.03 -13.09
C TYR A 115 6.14 4.01 -12.32
N ARG A 116 6.79 2.89 -11.98
CA ARG A 116 6.15 1.85 -11.16
C ARG A 116 5.89 2.36 -9.76
N GLN A 117 4.73 2.01 -9.23
CA GLN A 117 4.33 2.35 -7.86
C GLN A 117 4.19 1.07 -7.03
N PRO A 118 5.30 0.53 -6.51
CA PRO A 118 5.27 -0.78 -5.85
C PRO A 118 4.40 -0.83 -4.59
N LEU A 119 4.18 0.31 -3.93
CA LEU A 119 3.32 0.35 -2.75
C LEU A 119 1.82 0.42 -3.08
N LEU A 120 1.45 0.26 -4.35
CA LEU A 120 0.08 0.06 -4.82
C LEU A 120 -0.08 -1.28 -5.55
N THR A 121 0.84 -2.20 -5.33
CA THR A 121 0.85 -3.51 -5.99
C THR A 121 -0.36 -4.36 -5.60
N ASN A 122 -0.95 -5.00 -6.60
CA ASN A 122 -1.91 -6.08 -6.38
C ASN A 122 -1.16 -7.40 -6.50
N CYS A 123 -1.15 -8.17 -5.41
CA CYS A 123 -0.40 -9.43 -5.33
C CYS A 123 -1.34 -10.61 -5.13
N PRO A 124 -1.59 -11.41 -6.18
CA PRO A 124 -2.34 -12.65 -6.03
C PRO A 124 -1.60 -13.64 -5.11
N SER A 125 -2.34 -14.42 -4.36
CA SER A 125 -1.77 -15.34 -3.37
C SER A 125 -0.78 -16.36 -3.95
N LYS A 126 -0.96 -16.70 -5.22
CA LYS A 126 -0.08 -17.67 -5.89
C LYS A 126 1.22 -17.06 -6.43
N TRP A 127 1.33 -15.72 -6.45
CA TRP A 127 2.54 -15.05 -6.91
C TRP A 127 3.55 -14.98 -5.77
N LYS A 128 4.81 -15.22 -6.10
CA LYS A 128 5.88 -15.17 -5.09
C LYS A 128 6.65 -13.87 -5.20
N LEU A 129 6.95 -13.29 -4.05
CA LEU A 129 7.83 -12.15 -3.97
C LEU A 129 9.26 -12.59 -4.31
N ALA A 130 9.98 -11.72 -5.01
CA ALA A 130 11.42 -11.92 -5.22
C ALA A 130 12.16 -11.58 -3.92
N SER A 131 13.45 -11.94 -3.86
CA SER A 131 14.29 -11.51 -2.75
C SER A 131 14.35 -9.98 -2.71
N SER A 132 14.14 -9.39 -1.54
CA SER A 132 14.03 -7.94 -1.39
C SER A 132 15.34 -7.19 -1.68
N LYS A 133 16.47 -7.81 -1.44
CA LYS A 133 17.78 -7.15 -1.55
C LYS A 133 17.82 -5.81 -0.81
N GLY A 134 17.01 -5.66 0.23
CA GLY A 134 16.97 -4.47 1.05
C GLY A 134 16.07 -3.33 0.55
N ASN A 135 15.29 -3.53 -0.53
CA ASN A 135 14.35 -2.52 -0.98
C ASN A 135 13.04 -3.10 -1.49
N VAL A 136 11.99 -2.28 -1.46
CA VAL A 136 10.63 -2.71 -1.80
C VAL A 136 10.50 -3.04 -3.30
N SER A 137 11.13 -2.26 -4.16
CA SER A 137 11.03 -2.45 -5.60
C SER A 137 11.49 -3.84 -6.02
N SER A 138 12.50 -4.38 -5.35
CA SER A 138 13.01 -5.73 -5.64
C SER A 138 11.99 -6.82 -5.37
N LEU A 139 11.11 -6.64 -4.38
CA LEU A 139 10.09 -7.64 -4.05
C LEU A 139 9.17 -7.93 -5.23
N PHE A 140 8.87 -6.92 -6.02
CA PHE A 140 7.90 -7.00 -7.10
C PHE A 140 8.55 -6.96 -8.49
N SER A 141 9.86 -7.20 -8.58
CA SER A 141 10.59 -7.11 -9.83
C SER A 141 10.08 -8.06 -10.91
N GLY A 142 9.54 -9.20 -10.53
CA GLY A 142 8.98 -10.17 -11.46
C GLY A 142 7.50 -9.95 -11.79
N PHE A 143 6.87 -8.94 -11.21
CA PHE A 143 5.44 -8.66 -11.44
C PHE A 143 5.28 -7.81 -12.70
N LYS A 144 4.19 -8.06 -13.42
CA LYS A 144 3.88 -7.26 -14.62
C LYS A 144 3.48 -5.84 -14.26
N ASP A 145 3.64 -4.92 -15.21
CA ASP A 145 3.17 -3.56 -15.08
C ASP A 145 1.67 -3.49 -15.35
N LEU A 146 0.97 -2.59 -14.64
CA LEU A 146 -0.43 -2.29 -14.88
C LEU A 146 -0.52 -0.87 -15.45
N GLU A 147 -1.07 -0.75 -16.65
CA GLU A 147 -1.30 0.53 -17.29
C GLU A 147 -2.73 0.98 -17.04
N LEU A 148 -2.89 2.11 -16.36
CA LEU A 148 -4.21 2.59 -15.95
C LEU A 148 -4.80 3.63 -16.89
N GLY A 149 -4.09 4.00 -17.96
CA GLY A 149 -4.62 4.98 -18.91
C GLY A 149 -4.97 6.29 -18.25
N VAL A 150 -6.22 6.72 -18.41
CA VAL A 150 -6.69 7.99 -17.83
C VAL A 150 -6.71 8.02 -16.29
N LEU A 151 -6.64 6.86 -15.65
CA LEU A 151 -6.62 6.74 -14.20
C LEU A 151 -5.20 6.77 -13.61
N ALA A 152 -4.18 6.82 -14.45
CA ALA A 152 -2.79 6.72 -13.98
C ALA A 152 -2.40 7.86 -13.01
N TYR A 153 -3.02 9.02 -13.11
CA TYR A 153 -2.75 10.13 -12.19
C TYR A 153 -3.11 9.76 -10.74
N GLN A 154 -4.02 8.82 -10.53
CA GLN A 154 -4.40 8.37 -9.18
C GLN A 154 -3.31 7.56 -8.50
N MET A 155 -2.34 7.08 -9.26
CA MET A 155 -1.24 6.28 -8.73
C MET A 155 -0.06 7.11 -8.23
N LYS A 156 -0.17 8.43 -8.28
CA LYS A 156 0.92 9.33 -7.88
C LYS A 156 1.33 9.12 -6.43
N ASN A 157 2.65 9.07 -6.21
CA ASN A 157 3.25 9.01 -4.90
C ASN A 157 3.71 10.42 -4.49
N PHE A 158 3.37 10.84 -3.27
CA PHE A 158 3.72 12.16 -2.75
C PHE A 158 4.81 12.03 -1.70
N ASN A 159 6.04 12.41 -2.07
CA ASN A 159 7.20 12.33 -1.19
C ASN A 159 7.45 13.63 -0.42
N THR A 160 6.98 14.78 -0.95
CA THR A 160 7.12 16.08 -0.31
C THR A 160 5.81 16.86 -0.47
N PRO A 161 5.62 17.95 0.32
CA PRO A 161 4.40 18.76 0.18
C PRO A 161 4.22 19.41 -1.18
N LEU A 162 5.29 19.53 -1.95
CA LEU A 162 5.28 20.16 -3.28
C LEU A 162 4.99 19.19 -4.42
N ASP A 163 4.96 17.90 -4.14
CA ASP A 163 4.71 16.87 -5.16
C ASP A 163 3.29 16.88 -5.68
#